data_3b2ae5299a2b10811d9a4864d485f170
#
_entry.id   3b2ae5299a2b10811d9a4864d485f170
#
_cell.length_a   1.000
_cell.length_b   1.000
_cell.length_c   1.000
_cell.angle_alpha   90.00
_cell.angle_beta   90.00
_cell.angle_gamma   90.00
#
_symmetry.space_group_name_H-M   'P 1'
#
loop_
_entity.id
_entity.type
_entity.pdbx_description
1 polymer ?
#
loop_
_entity_poly.entity_id
_entity_poly.type
_entity_poly.pdbx_seq_one_letter_code
_entity_poly.pdbx_strand_id
1 'polypeptide(L)'
;MKKKNNLQAYAFLSPFLILVTLLYILPAVLTVVMAFTGLDKTFVWKFVGMKNFRRVFMDPNTPIIVRNTLIYVGVCISATLVIDLFFAIMTTYFIKSERSASIFKGILMIPMITPSVVYSVLWVWLLSSTADGFFNKIVMGVSGMTSPINWIAQYPMQVVIFAKLLTSIAYGTIIFSSAIKAIPENQFKAARVDGAKEWEIVKAIILPNLRFHIMFIALWDTLGLLTDYVNIMLITDGGPGKASEVWALSAYHKAFIDGKYGYGAAISLILILVVLVLMIAIGIVNARMERRNLDVQS
;
A
#
# COMPACT_ATOMS: atom_id res chain seq x y z
N MET A 1 -23.03 13.88 40.13
CA MET A 1 -23.33 12.62 39.42
C MET A 1 -22.49 12.39 38.14
N LYS A 2 -21.98 13.40 37.42
CA LYS A 2 -21.18 13.22 36.18
C LYS A 2 -19.82 12.51 36.34
N LYS A 3 -19.12 12.61 37.47
CA LYS A 3 -17.81 12.00 37.70
C LYS A 3 -17.83 10.47 37.82
N LYS A 4 -18.91 9.86 38.31
CA LYS A 4 -19.02 8.40 38.52
C LYS A 4 -19.20 7.65 37.19
N ASN A 5 -19.89 8.24 36.20
CA ASN A 5 -20.10 7.63 34.89
C ASN A 5 -18.82 7.56 34.05
N ASN A 6 -17.90 8.54 34.22
CA ASN A 6 -16.62 8.52 33.50
C ASN A 6 -15.70 7.42 34.02
N LEU A 7 -15.69 7.13 35.33
CA LEU A 7 -14.83 6.08 35.90
C LEU A 7 -15.24 4.69 35.40
N GLN A 8 -16.54 4.42 35.27
CA GLN A 8 -17.03 3.16 34.68
C GLN A 8 -16.62 3.03 33.22
N ALA A 9 -16.75 4.09 32.41
CA ALA A 9 -16.29 4.10 31.01
C ALA A 9 -14.79 3.84 30.89
N TYR A 10 -13.97 4.48 31.73
CA TYR A 10 -12.52 4.21 31.76
C TYR A 10 -12.20 2.76 32.19
N ALA A 11 -12.94 2.20 33.16
CA ALA A 11 -12.75 0.83 33.60
C ALA A 11 -13.07 -0.18 32.47
N PHE A 12 -14.14 0.06 31.68
CA PHE A 12 -14.46 -0.77 30.52
C PHE A 12 -13.45 -0.63 29.37
N LEU A 13 -12.91 0.57 29.16
CA LEU A 13 -11.90 0.80 28.11
C LEU A 13 -10.48 0.40 28.55
N SER A 14 -10.23 0.23 29.85
CA SER A 14 -8.87 0.01 30.36
C SER A 14 -8.15 -1.23 29.79
N PRO A 15 -8.78 -2.40 29.59
CA PRO A 15 -8.08 -3.54 28.99
C PRO A 15 -7.58 -3.23 27.58
N PHE A 16 -8.41 -2.56 26.77
CA PHE A 16 -8.06 -2.13 25.43
C PHE A 16 -6.94 -1.09 25.45
N LEU A 17 -7.04 -0.06 26.29
CA LEU A 17 -6.04 1.00 26.41
C LEU A 17 -4.68 0.46 26.89
N ILE A 18 -4.68 -0.49 27.82
CA ILE A 18 -3.46 -1.17 28.28
C ILE A 18 -2.80 -1.90 27.12
N LEU A 19 -3.56 -2.71 26.39
CA LEU A 19 -3.02 -3.46 25.24
C LEU A 19 -2.47 -2.52 24.16
N VAL A 20 -3.21 -1.46 23.80
CA VAL A 20 -2.74 -0.45 22.84
C VAL A 20 -1.46 0.22 23.33
N THR A 21 -1.41 0.59 24.60
CA THR A 21 -0.22 1.24 25.19
C THR A 21 0.99 0.31 25.15
N LEU A 22 0.83 -0.94 25.57
CA LEU A 22 1.95 -1.89 25.67
C LEU A 22 2.42 -2.38 24.30
N LEU A 23 1.49 -2.62 23.35
CA LEU A 23 1.83 -3.27 22.07
C LEU A 23 2.08 -2.28 20.93
N TYR A 24 1.59 -1.03 21.02
CA TYR A 24 1.75 -0.04 19.95
C TYR A 24 2.49 1.22 20.43
N ILE A 25 2.02 1.86 21.52
CA ILE A 25 2.62 3.13 21.97
C ILE A 25 4.03 2.91 22.51
N LEU A 26 4.23 1.92 23.38
CA LEU A 26 5.54 1.65 23.98
C LEU A 26 6.60 1.30 22.93
N PRO A 27 6.40 0.37 21.97
CA PRO A 27 7.36 0.12 20.90
C PRO A 27 7.62 1.34 20.00
N ALA A 28 6.59 2.15 19.73
CA ALA A 28 6.76 3.38 18.96
C ALA A 28 7.67 4.38 19.69
N VAL A 29 7.44 4.60 20.98
CA VAL A 29 8.29 5.48 21.81
C VAL A 29 9.73 4.92 21.90
N LEU A 30 9.89 3.60 22.08
CA LEU A 30 11.21 2.96 22.07
C LEU A 30 11.92 3.17 20.73
N THR A 31 11.23 3.05 19.60
CA THR A 31 11.79 3.32 18.27
C THR A 31 12.29 4.76 18.16
N VAL A 32 11.52 5.74 18.67
CA VAL A 32 11.94 7.14 18.72
C VAL A 32 13.22 7.28 19.56
N VAL A 33 13.26 6.72 20.77
CA VAL A 33 14.45 6.78 21.63
C VAL A 33 15.64 6.12 20.95
N MET A 34 15.48 4.91 20.38
CA MET A 34 16.54 4.19 19.69
C MET A 34 17.14 5.00 18.53
N ALA A 35 16.34 5.77 17.80
CA ALA A 35 16.82 6.59 16.68
C ALA A 35 17.89 7.61 17.08
N PHE A 36 17.89 8.07 18.34
CA PHE A 36 18.89 9.00 18.89
C PHE A 36 20.05 8.30 19.60
N THR A 37 20.10 6.97 19.57
CA THR A 37 21.16 6.16 20.24
C THR A 37 22.02 5.43 19.21
N GLY A 38 23.24 5.08 19.63
CA GLY A 38 24.14 4.21 18.87
C GLY A 38 23.87 2.72 19.11
N LEU A 39 22.64 2.35 19.46
CA LEU A 39 22.25 0.97 19.76
C LEU A 39 22.53 0.03 18.59
N ASP A 40 23.31 -1.01 18.87
CA ASP A 40 23.69 -2.06 17.92
C ASP A 40 23.69 -3.45 18.60
N LYS A 41 24.34 -4.42 17.97
CA LYS A 41 24.48 -5.81 18.46
C LYS A 41 25.09 -5.94 19.85
N THR A 42 25.78 -4.90 20.35
CA THR A 42 26.37 -4.89 21.70
C THR A 42 25.36 -4.51 22.78
N PHE A 43 24.15 -4.07 22.39
CA PHE A 43 23.09 -3.60 23.28
C PHE A 43 23.48 -2.45 24.20
N VAL A 44 24.51 -1.66 23.84
CA VAL A 44 24.93 -0.48 24.59
C VAL A 44 24.11 0.73 24.17
N TRP A 45 23.34 1.28 25.10
CA TRP A 45 22.50 2.48 24.91
C TRP A 45 23.37 3.75 25.09
N LYS A 46 24.06 4.15 24.04
CA LYS A 46 24.82 5.40 24.02
C LYS A 46 24.07 6.46 23.26
N PHE A 47 23.74 7.58 23.89
CA PHE A 47 23.10 8.70 23.19
C PHE A 47 24.09 9.31 22.20
N VAL A 48 23.64 9.46 20.93
CA VAL A 48 24.44 9.98 19.80
C VAL A 48 23.78 11.18 19.12
N GLY A 49 22.64 11.65 19.65
CA GLY A 49 21.90 12.79 19.09
C GLY A 49 21.49 12.55 17.63
N MET A 50 21.71 13.50 16.77
CA MET A 50 21.32 13.49 15.35
C MET A 50 22.27 12.70 14.44
N LYS A 51 23.26 11.99 14.97
CA LYS A 51 24.28 11.30 14.16
C LYS A 51 23.70 10.27 13.20
N ASN A 52 22.69 9.50 13.63
CA ASN A 52 22.02 8.51 12.79
C ASN A 52 21.28 9.18 11.62
N PHE A 53 20.55 10.25 11.87
CA PHE A 53 19.84 11.00 10.83
C PHE A 53 20.80 11.59 9.81
N ARG A 54 21.88 12.24 10.26
CA ARG A 54 22.92 12.74 9.37
C ARG A 54 23.48 11.63 8.48
N ARG A 55 23.74 10.46 9.05
CA ARG A 55 24.22 9.29 8.31
C ARG A 55 23.25 8.83 7.24
N VAL A 56 21.91 8.85 7.49
CA VAL A 56 20.90 8.51 6.47
C VAL A 56 21.02 9.43 5.27
N PHE A 57 21.10 10.75 5.48
CA PHE A 57 21.20 11.72 4.39
C PHE A 57 22.54 11.71 3.66
N MET A 58 23.60 11.23 4.31
CA MET A 58 24.94 11.12 3.73
C MET A 58 25.24 9.75 3.10
N ASP A 59 24.35 8.76 3.24
CA ASP A 59 24.52 7.44 2.61
C ASP A 59 24.37 7.55 1.09
N PRO A 60 25.38 7.14 0.29
CA PRO A 60 25.32 7.17 -1.18
C PRO A 60 24.14 6.41 -1.77
N ASN A 61 23.57 5.44 -1.06
CA ASN A 61 22.43 4.65 -1.52
C ASN A 61 21.08 5.36 -1.28
N THR A 62 21.03 6.34 -0.38
CA THR A 62 19.77 7.04 -0.04
C THR A 62 19.03 7.57 -1.26
N PRO A 63 19.65 8.27 -2.22
CA PRO A 63 18.95 8.75 -3.42
C PRO A 63 18.33 7.63 -4.26
N ILE A 64 19.02 6.49 -4.38
CA ILE A 64 18.52 5.32 -5.13
C ILE A 64 17.30 4.73 -4.40
N ILE A 65 17.38 4.56 -3.09
CA ILE A 65 16.30 4.01 -2.26
C ILE A 65 15.07 4.94 -2.29
N VAL A 66 15.26 6.26 -2.20
CA VAL A 66 14.17 7.23 -2.31
C VAL A 66 13.50 7.13 -3.69
N ARG A 67 14.28 7.15 -4.76
CA ARG A 67 13.77 7.00 -6.12
C ARG A 67 12.97 5.70 -6.29
N ASN A 68 13.51 4.59 -5.82
CA ASN A 68 12.85 3.29 -5.89
C ASN A 68 11.53 3.28 -5.12
N THR A 69 11.51 3.88 -3.93
CA THR A 69 10.29 4.02 -3.11
C THR A 69 9.23 4.84 -3.84
N LEU A 70 9.63 5.98 -4.43
CA LEU A 70 8.72 6.83 -5.20
C LEU A 70 8.16 6.13 -6.45
N ILE A 71 9.00 5.39 -7.18
CA ILE A 71 8.57 4.58 -8.33
C ILE A 71 7.61 3.49 -7.89
N TYR A 72 7.99 2.70 -6.87
CA TYR A 72 7.17 1.61 -6.36
C TYR A 72 5.80 2.10 -5.92
N VAL A 73 5.77 3.09 -5.03
CA VAL A 73 4.53 3.66 -4.49
C VAL A 73 3.71 4.34 -5.59
N GLY A 74 4.33 5.20 -6.39
CA GLY A 74 3.63 5.96 -7.44
C GLY A 74 3.02 5.08 -8.52
N VAL A 75 3.76 4.08 -9.00
CA VAL A 75 3.25 3.15 -10.02
C VAL A 75 2.18 2.24 -9.43
N CYS A 76 2.42 1.67 -8.24
CA CYS A 76 1.43 0.78 -7.62
C CYS A 76 0.11 1.52 -7.34
N ILE A 77 0.12 2.72 -6.74
CA ILE A 77 -1.10 3.48 -6.46
C ILE A 77 -1.86 3.80 -7.75
N SER A 78 -1.15 4.37 -8.73
CA SER A 78 -1.79 4.78 -9.98
C SER A 78 -2.43 3.59 -10.71
N ALA A 79 -1.70 2.48 -10.80
CA ALA A 79 -2.19 1.28 -11.46
C ALA A 79 -3.33 0.62 -10.66
N THR A 80 -3.19 0.48 -9.34
CA THR A 80 -4.23 -0.13 -8.49
C THR A 80 -5.53 0.66 -8.57
N LEU A 81 -5.51 1.98 -8.43
CA LEU A 81 -6.73 2.80 -8.51
C LEU A 81 -7.44 2.67 -9.86
N VAL A 82 -6.69 2.66 -10.97
CA VAL A 82 -7.28 2.50 -12.32
C VAL A 82 -7.89 1.11 -12.47
N ILE A 83 -7.17 0.07 -12.06
CA ILE A 83 -7.62 -1.32 -12.17
C ILE A 83 -8.83 -1.58 -11.26
N ASP A 84 -8.80 -1.09 -10.03
CA ASP A 84 -9.89 -1.22 -9.08
C ASP A 84 -11.17 -0.54 -9.57
N LEU A 85 -11.07 0.70 -10.07
CA LEU A 85 -12.19 1.41 -10.66
C LEU A 85 -12.74 0.66 -11.88
N PHE A 86 -11.86 0.17 -12.75
CA PHE A 86 -12.26 -0.62 -13.90
C PHE A 86 -13.05 -1.87 -13.48
N PHE A 87 -12.51 -2.69 -12.59
CA PHE A 87 -13.20 -3.91 -12.14
C PHE A 87 -14.47 -3.61 -11.34
N ALA A 88 -14.47 -2.58 -10.51
CA ALA A 88 -15.66 -2.18 -9.75
C ALA A 88 -16.80 -1.74 -10.70
N ILE A 89 -16.50 -0.90 -11.70
CA ILE A 89 -17.48 -0.44 -12.68
C ILE A 89 -17.95 -1.62 -13.54
N MET A 90 -17.03 -2.45 -14.06
CA MET A 90 -17.38 -3.62 -14.86
C MET A 90 -18.30 -4.58 -14.10
N THR A 91 -17.92 -4.95 -12.87
CA THR A 91 -18.64 -5.97 -12.10
C THR A 91 -19.90 -5.46 -11.41
N THR A 92 -20.09 -4.14 -11.27
CA THR A 92 -21.24 -3.60 -10.52
C THR A 92 -22.21 -2.84 -11.40
N TYR A 93 -21.72 -2.18 -12.45
CA TYR A 93 -22.57 -1.38 -13.36
C TYR A 93 -22.89 -2.11 -14.66
N PHE A 94 -21.88 -2.71 -15.33
CA PHE A 94 -22.07 -3.35 -16.63
C PHE A 94 -22.55 -4.80 -16.53
N ILE A 95 -22.00 -5.60 -15.62
CA ILE A 95 -22.44 -6.99 -15.44
C ILE A 95 -23.73 -7.03 -14.63
N LYS A 96 -24.85 -7.34 -15.33
CA LYS A 96 -26.18 -7.39 -14.70
C LYS A 96 -26.42 -8.65 -13.86
N SER A 97 -25.72 -9.73 -14.15
CA SER A 97 -25.83 -10.98 -13.40
C SER A 97 -25.05 -10.87 -12.08
N GLU A 98 -25.74 -10.82 -10.95
CA GLU A 98 -25.13 -10.78 -9.62
C GLU A 98 -24.23 -11.99 -9.35
N ARG A 99 -24.62 -13.17 -9.86
CA ARG A 99 -23.82 -14.40 -9.72
C ARG A 99 -22.48 -14.27 -10.44
N SER A 100 -22.49 -13.81 -11.69
CA SER A 100 -21.27 -13.59 -12.47
C SER A 100 -20.37 -12.52 -11.82
N ALA A 101 -20.95 -11.39 -11.40
CA ALA A 101 -20.23 -10.34 -10.71
C ALA A 101 -19.56 -10.83 -9.41
N SER A 102 -20.25 -11.65 -8.62
CA SER A 102 -19.74 -12.24 -7.39
C SER A 102 -18.60 -13.23 -7.65
N ILE A 103 -18.69 -14.06 -8.69
CA ILE A 103 -17.64 -14.98 -9.10
C ILE A 103 -16.36 -14.21 -9.48
N PHE A 104 -16.49 -13.18 -10.33
CA PHE A 104 -15.35 -12.35 -10.72
C PHE A 104 -14.66 -11.69 -9.51
N LYS A 105 -15.45 -11.10 -8.60
CA LYS A 105 -14.90 -10.52 -7.36
C LYS A 105 -14.24 -11.57 -6.49
N GLY A 106 -14.83 -12.76 -6.37
CA GLY A 106 -14.24 -13.89 -5.65
C GLY A 106 -12.88 -14.30 -6.20
N ILE A 107 -12.73 -14.38 -7.52
CA ILE A 107 -11.45 -14.69 -8.18
C ILE A 107 -10.40 -13.61 -7.86
N LEU A 108 -10.76 -12.33 -7.93
CA LEU A 108 -9.87 -11.22 -7.60
C LEU A 108 -9.42 -11.23 -6.13
N MET A 109 -10.20 -11.80 -5.22
CA MET A 109 -9.86 -11.91 -3.80
C MET A 109 -8.81 -12.98 -3.51
N ILE A 110 -8.62 -13.98 -4.38
CA ILE A 110 -7.69 -15.10 -4.12
C ILE A 110 -6.26 -14.63 -3.82
N PRO A 111 -5.64 -13.75 -4.60
CA PRO A 111 -4.30 -13.25 -4.27
C PRO A 111 -4.27 -12.47 -2.95
N MET A 112 -5.29 -11.68 -2.65
CA MET A 112 -5.37 -10.84 -1.45
C MET A 112 -5.43 -11.67 -0.15
N ILE A 113 -6.17 -12.79 -0.16
CA ILE A 113 -6.31 -13.67 1.03
C ILE A 113 -5.15 -14.65 1.19
N THR A 114 -4.29 -14.77 0.16
CA THR A 114 -3.12 -15.65 0.22
C THR A 114 -2.07 -15.07 1.16
N PRO A 115 -1.54 -15.82 2.14
CA PRO A 115 -0.47 -15.35 3.00
C PRO A 115 0.72 -14.83 2.19
N SER A 116 1.25 -13.66 2.56
CA SER A 116 2.29 -12.96 1.79
C SER A 116 3.54 -13.81 1.53
N VAL A 117 3.93 -14.64 2.49
CA VAL A 117 5.07 -15.55 2.33
C VAL A 117 4.81 -16.59 1.23
N VAL A 118 3.64 -17.25 1.27
CA VAL A 118 3.25 -18.26 0.27
C VAL A 118 3.16 -17.62 -1.11
N TYR A 119 2.56 -16.44 -1.18
CA TYR A 119 2.42 -15.66 -2.41
C TYR A 119 3.79 -15.28 -3.01
N SER A 120 4.70 -14.78 -2.18
CA SER A 120 6.04 -14.40 -2.64
C SER A 120 6.87 -15.60 -3.12
N VAL A 121 6.82 -16.72 -2.39
CA VAL A 121 7.50 -17.97 -2.81
C VAL A 121 6.93 -18.49 -4.13
N LEU A 122 5.60 -18.40 -4.33
CA LEU A 122 4.97 -18.76 -5.60
C LEU A 122 5.53 -17.92 -6.75
N TRP A 123 5.70 -16.60 -6.56
CA TRP A 123 6.29 -15.71 -7.57
C TRP A 123 7.73 -16.09 -7.90
N VAL A 124 8.56 -16.35 -6.87
CA VAL A 124 9.96 -16.79 -7.09
C VAL A 124 9.99 -18.09 -7.90
N TRP A 125 9.09 -19.02 -7.61
CA TRP A 125 8.98 -20.28 -8.36
C TRP A 125 8.50 -20.07 -9.82
N LEU A 126 7.44 -19.29 -10.03
CA LEU A 126 6.91 -18.97 -11.36
C LEU A 126 7.94 -18.25 -12.24
N LEU A 127 8.78 -17.39 -11.64
CA LEU A 127 9.83 -16.61 -12.28
C LEU A 127 11.21 -17.29 -12.24
N SER A 128 11.25 -18.60 -11.99
CA SER A 128 12.51 -19.35 -11.97
C SER A 128 13.33 -19.06 -13.25
N SER A 129 14.63 -18.83 -13.06
CA SER A 129 15.58 -18.50 -14.13
C SER A 129 15.98 -19.70 -14.99
N THR A 130 15.37 -20.87 -14.79
CA THR A 130 15.59 -22.07 -15.61
C THR A 130 14.68 -22.10 -16.83
N ALA A 131 15.01 -22.90 -17.83
CA ALA A 131 14.15 -23.14 -18.99
C ALA A 131 12.79 -23.75 -18.61
N ASP A 132 12.73 -24.47 -17.49
CA ASP A 132 11.52 -25.08 -16.95
C ASP A 132 10.66 -24.12 -16.12
N GLY A 133 11.13 -22.91 -15.82
CA GLY A 133 10.35 -21.88 -15.16
C GLY A 133 9.07 -21.57 -15.93
N PHE A 134 7.94 -21.42 -15.22
CA PHE A 134 6.62 -21.26 -15.85
C PHE A 134 6.58 -20.12 -16.89
N PHE A 135 7.04 -18.93 -16.53
CA PHE A 135 7.08 -17.79 -17.46
C PHE A 135 8.10 -18.00 -18.57
N ASN A 136 9.25 -18.63 -18.30
CA ASN A 136 10.23 -18.93 -19.32
C ASN A 136 9.71 -19.94 -20.35
N LYS A 137 8.99 -20.99 -19.92
CA LYS A 137 8.33 -21.92 -20.85
C LYS A 137 7.38 -21.20 -21.81
N ILE A 138 6.56 -20.29 -21.31
CA ILE A 138 5.62 -19.53 -22.13
C ILE A 138 6.38 -18.62 -23.11
N VAL A 139 7.30 -17.81 -22.60
CA VAL A 139 8.02 -16.84 -23.43
C VAL A 139 8.89 -17.53 -24.48
N MET A 140 9.65 -18.55 -24.10
CA MET A 140 10.47 -19.33 -25.05
C MET A 140 9.62 -20.05 -26.11
N GLY A 141 8.45 -20.59 -25.70
CA GLY A 141 7.53 -21.25 -26.64
C GLY A 141 6.89 -20.30 -27.64
N VAL A 142 6.61 -19.05 -27.26
CA VAL A 142 5.97 -18.04 -28.12
C VAL A 142 7.01 -17.26 -28.95
N SER A 143 8.14 -16.89 -28.35
CA SER A 143 9.14 -16.01 -28.98
C SER A 143 10.23 -16.75 -29.74
N GLY A 144 10.37 -18.09 -29.57
CA GLY A 144 11.46 -18.87 -30.12
C GLY A 144 12.83 -18.62 -29.46
N MET A 145 12.88 -17.93 -28.32
CA MET A 145 14.12 -17.70 -27.58
C MET A 145 14.72 -19.03 -27.11
N THR A 146 16.04 -19.16 -27.20
CA THR A 146 16.78 -20.37 -26.81
C THR A 146 17.34 -20.31 -25.39
N SER A 147 17.40 -19.13 -24.77
CA SER A 147 17.93 -18.93 -23.43
C SER A 147 16.88 -18.40 -22.48
N PRO A 148 16.79 -18.93 -21.25
CA PRO A 148 15.83 -18.46 -20.25
C PRO A 148 16.22 -17.08 -19.71
N ILE A 149 15.21 -16.31 -19.34
CA ILE A 149 15.35 -14.97 -18.73
C ILE A 149 15.47 -15.12 -17.22
N ASN A 150 16.43 -14.42 -16.62
CA ASN A 150 16.47 -14.23 -15.17
C ASN A 150 15.62 -13.00 -14.80
N TRP A 151 14.31 -13.21 -14.66
CA TRP A 151 13.32 -12.16 -14.41
C TRP A 151 13.65 -11.31 -13.18
N ILE A 152 14.00 -11.97 -12.07
CA ILE A 152 14.25 -11.30 -10.79
C ILE A 152 15.54 -10.46 -10.86
N ALA A 153 16.57 -10.93 -11.55
CA ALA A 153 17.81 -10.18 -11.67
C ALA A 153 17.75 -9.06 -12.72
N GLN A 154 17.02 -9.27 -13.83
CA GLN A 154 16.97 -8.30 -14.92
C GLN A 154 15.88 -7.24 -14.72
N TYR A 155 14.78 -7.58 -14.06
CA TYR A 155 13.59 -6.71 -13.91
C TYR A 155 13.07 -6.66 -12.45
N PRO A 156 13.94 -6.45 -11.44
CA PRO A 156 13.57 -6.62 -10.03
C PRO A 156 12.42 -5.70 -9.59
N MET A 157 12.45 -4.42 -9.96
CA MET A 157 11.41 -3.46 -9.60
C MET A 157 10.08 -3.78 -10.29
N GLN A 158 10.11 -4.14 -11.57
CA GLN A 158 8.92 -4.50 -12.35
C GLN A 158 8.26 -5.75 -11.77
N VAL A 159 9.06 -6.75 -11.38
CA VAL A 159 8.56 -8.00 -10.77
C VAL A 159 7.84 -7.71 -9.46
N VAL A 160 8.42 -6.93 -8.55
CA VAL A 160 7.77 -6.63 -7.27
C VAL A 160 6.53 -5.76 -7.44
N ILE A 161 6.54 -4.81 -8.38
CA ILE A 161 5.35 -4.00 -8.71
C ILE A 161 4.23 -4.90 -9.24
N PHE A 162 4.52 -5.76 -10.21
CA PHE A 162 3.51 -6.65 -10.81
C PHE A 162 2.92 -7.62 -9.77
N ALA A 163 3.76 -8.24 -8.95
CA ALA A 163 3.32 -9.10 -7.86
C ALA A 163 2.42 -8.32 -6.87
N LYS A 164 2.80 -7.09 -6.51
CA LYS A 164 2.00 -6.25 -5.60
C LYS A 164 0.65 -5.89 -6.17
N LEU A 165 0.58 -5.51 -7.43
CA LEU A 165 -0.68 -5.12 -8.08
C LEU A 165 -1.75 -6.20 -7.96
N LEU A 166 -1.40 -7.48 -8.20
CA LEU A 166 -2.37 -8.57 -8.13
C LEU A 166 -2.96 -8.79 -6.73
N THR A 167 -2.21 -8.50 -5.66
CA THR A 167 -2.74 -8.58 -4.29
C THR A 167 -3.54 -7.36 -3.87
N SER A 168 -3.36 -6.23 -4.54
CA SER A 168 -3.98 -4.96 -4.18
C SER A 168 -5.36 -4.76 -4.81
N ILE A 169 -5.62 -5.31 -6.00
CA ILE A 169 -6.82 -5.08 -6.84
C ILE A 169 -8.15 -5.38 -6.12
N ALA A 170 -8.20 -6.36 -5.23
CA ALA A 170 -9.47 -6.78 -4.64
C ALA A 170 -10.06 -5.77 -3.65
N TYR A 171 -9.23 -5.12 -2.84
CA TYR A 171 -9.70 -4.25 -1.77
C TYR A 171 -10.44 -3.01 -2.30
N GLY A 172 -9.82 -2.26 -3.18
CA GLY A 172 -10.42 -1.09 -3.80
C GLY A 172 -11.63 -1.45 -4.67
N THR A 173 -11.56 -2.57 -5.41
CA THR A 173 -12.70 -3.08 -6.20
C THR A 173 -13.95 -3.31 -5.34
N ILE A 174 -13.81 -3.88 -4.12
CA ILE A 174 -14.94 -4.12 -3.21
C ILE A 174 -15.50 -2.80 -2.69
N ILE A 175 -14.65 -1.89 -2.24
CA ILE A 175 -15.05 -0.58 -1.71
C ILE A 175 -15.77 0.23 -2.78
N PHE A 176 -15.20 0.35 -3.99
CA PHE A 176 -15.82 1.08 -5.09
C PHE A 176 -17.12 0.42 -5.55
N SER A 177 -17.18 -0.92 -5.58
CA SER A 177 -18.42 -1.64 -5.90
C SER A 177 -19.55 -1.32 -4.92
N SER A 178 -19.24 -1.26 -3.63
CA SER A 178 -20.20 -0.93 -2.58
C SER A 178 -20.67 0.52 -2.70
N ALA A 179 -19.76 1.43 -3.00
CA ALA A 179 -20.07 2.83 -3.23
C ALA A 179 -20.93 3.06 -4.50
N ILE A 180 -20.66 2.33 -5.59
CA ILE A 180 -21.49 2.37 -6.81
C ILE A 180 -22.92 1.91 -6.52
N LYS A 181 -23.09 0.83 -5.74
CA LYS A 181 -24.42 0.33 -5.35
C LYS A 181 -25.19 1.30 -4.45
N ALA A 182 -24.51 2.18 -3.75
CA ALA A 182 -25.14 3.19 -2.89
C ALA A 182 -25.66 4.41 -3.68
N ILE A 183 -25.29 4.57 -4.96
CA ILE A 183 -25.80 5.67 -5.80
C ILE A 183 -27.30 5.45 -6.06
N PRO A 184 -28.16 6.46 -5.80
CA PRO A 184 -29.60 6.33 -6.02
C PRO A 184 -29.95 5.99 -7.47
N GLU A 185 -30.80 4.98 -7.68
CA GLU A 185 -31.17 4.48 -9.00
C GLU A 185 -31.84 5.53 -9.90
N ASN A 186 -32.55 6.50 -9.28
CA ASN A 186 -33.19 7.59 -10.00
C ASN A 186 -32.19 8.46 -10.78
N GLN A 187 -30.95 8.62 -10.34
CA GLN A 187 -29.92 9.34 -11.09
C GLN A 187 -29.60 8.63 -12.42
N PHE A 188 -29.49 7.32 -12.38
CA PHE A 188 -29.25 6.52 -13.60
C PHE A 188 -30.45 6.55 -14.54
N LYS A 189 -31.67 6.48 -13.99
CA LYS A 189 -32.93 6.54 -14.81
C LYS A 189 -33.06 7.90 -15.48
N ALA A 190 -32.86 9.00 -14.77
CA ALA A 190 -32.94 10.35 -15.32
C ALA A 190 -31.94 10.54 -16.46
N ALA A 191 -30.67 10.17 -16.25
CA ALA A 191 -29.66 10.28 -17.31
C ALA A 191 -29.99 9.48 -18.56
N ARG A 192 -30.59 8.28 -18.43
CA ARG A 192 -31.01 7.49 -19.59
C ARG A 192 -32.23 8.10 -20.32
N VAL A 193 -33.14 8.72 -19.60
CA VAL A 193 -34.27 9.48 -20.21
C VAL A 193 -33.73 10.69 -20.97
N ASP A 194 -32.69 11.35 -20.47
CA ASP A 194 -31.99 12.46 -21.14
C ASP A 194 -31.13 11.99 -22.34
N GLY A 195 -31.08 10.69 -22.64
CA GLY A 195 -30.34 10.13 -23.77
C GLY A 195 -28.82 9.96 -23.52
N ALA A 196 -28.37 10.03 -22.29
CA ALA A 196 -26.94 9.85 -21.95
C ALA A 196 -26.46 8.44 -22.29
N LYS A 197 -25.28 8.35 -22.92
CA LYS A 197 -24.59 7.09 -23.20
C LYS A 197 -23.98 6.53 -21.91
N GLU A 198 -23.79 5.21 -21.86
CA GLU A 198 -23.28 4.53 -20.67
C GLU A 198 -21.94 5.12 -20.17
N TRP A 199 -21.05 5.55 -21.09
CA TRP A 199 -19.79 6.18 -20.72
C TRP A 199 -19.97 7.61 -20.16
N GLU A 200 -20.98 8.33 -20.58
CA GLU A 200 -21.34 9.64 -20.02
C GLU A 200 -21.88 9.47 -18.60
N ILE A 201 -22.69 8.43 -18.36
CA ILE A 201 -23.16 8.06 -17.03
C ILE A 201 -21.99 7.71 -16.09
N VAL A 202 -21.01 6.95 -16.58
CA VAL A 202 -19.80 6.65 -15.80
C VAL A 202 -19.08 7.93 -15.40
N LYS A 203 -18.86 8.85 -16.35
CA LYS A 203 -18.12 10.10 -16.11
C LYS A 203 -18.90 11.11 -15.26
N ALA A 204 -20.19 11.27 -15.51
CA ALA A 204 -20.99 12.32 -14.91
C ALA A 204 -21.66 11.91 -13.58
N ILE A 205 -21.89 10.61 -13.38
CA ILE A 205 -22.58 10.09 -12.18
C ILE A 205 -21.63 9.22 -11.35
N ILE A 206 -21.06 8.14 -11.90
CA ILE A 206 -20.30 7.19 -11.09
C ILE A 206 -19.01 7.81 -10.54
N LEU A 207 -18.13 8.32 -11.39
CA LEU A 207 -16.84 8.86 -10.95
C LEU A 207 -16.95 10.02 -9.95
N PRO A 208 -17.84 11.01 -10.13
CA PRO A 208 -18.03 12.06 -9.15
C PRO A 208 -18.50 11.56 -7.79
N ASN A 209 -19.43 10.59 -7.76
CA ASN A 209 -19.92 9.99 -6.52
C ASN A 209 -18.84 9.13 -5.82
N LEU A 210 -17.86 8.59 -6.56
CA LEU A 210 -16.74 7.82 -6.00
C LEU A 210 -15.59 8.69 -5.48
N ARG A 211 -15.59 9.99 -5.71
CA ARG A 211 -14.45 10.89 -5.39
C ARG A 211 -13.89 10.71 -3.98
N PHE A 212 -14.75 10.66 -2.98
CA PHE A 212 -14.35 10.44 -1.59
C PHE A 212 -13.69 9.06 -1.40
N HIS A 213 -14.29 8.02 -1.99
CA HIS A 213 -13.77 6.65 -1.90
C HIS A 213 -12.44 6.47 -2.61
N ILE A 214 -12.26 7.11 -3.78
CA ILE A 214 -10.99 7.13 -4.51
C ILE A 214 -9.88 7.72 -3.64
N MET A 215 -10.18 8.83 -2.98
CA MET A 215 -9.25 9.53 -2.12
C MET A 215 -8.90 8.72 -0.86
N PHE A 216 -9.90 8.05 -0.29
CA PHE A 216 -9.72 7.16 0.87
C PHE A 216 -8.83 5.98 0.50
N ILE A 217 -9.09 5.28 -0.61
CA ILE A 217 -8.28 4.15 -1.09
C ILE A 217 -6.86 4.61 -1.44
N ALA A 218 -6.72 5.74 -2.14
CA ALA A 218 -5.40 6.29 -2.46
C ALA A 218 -4.57 6.55 -1.20
N LEU A 219 -5.18 7.11 -0.14
CA LEU A 219 -4.52 7.33 1.13
C LEU A 219 -4.14 6.01 1.80
N TRP A 220 -5.09 5.08 1.89
CA TRP A 220 -4.88 3.78 2.54
C TRP A 220 -3.77 2.99 1.87
N ASP A 221 -3.80 2.90 0.55
CA ASP A 221 -2.77 2.20 -0.24
C ASP A 221 -1.41 2.90 -0.14
N THR A 222 -1.38 4.24 -0.11
CA THR A 222 -0.12 4.98 0.10
C THR A 222 0.56 4.58 1.41
N LEU A 223 -0.21 4.52 2.50
CA LEU A 223 0.32 4.12 3.80
C LEU A 223 0.84 2.67 3.78
N GLY A 224 0.05 1.77 3.19
CA GLY A 224 0.44 0.36 3.05
C GLY A 224 1.70 0.17 2.22
N LEU A 225 1.80 0.84 1.07
CA LEU A 225 2.93 0.72 0.15
C LEU A 225 4.22 1.36 0.70
N LEU A 226 4.12 2.49 1.41
CA LEU A 226 5.27 3.12 2.05
C LEU A 226 5.91 2.24 3.13
N THR A 227 5.10 1.40 3.78
CA THR A 227 5.56 0.49 4.85
C THR A 227 5.79 -0.94 4.36
N ASP A 228 5.49 -1.25 3.10
CA ASP A 228 5.67 -2.58 2.54
C ASP A 228 7.15 -2.89 2.33
N TYR A 229 7.62 -3.95 2.97
CA TYR A 229 8.97 -4.48 2.77
C TYR A 229 8.99 -5.99 2.60
N VAL A 230 7.96 -6.70 3.12
CA VAL A 230 7.95 -8.16 3.21
C VAL A 230 7.95 -8.82 1.84
N ASN A 231 7.07 -8.36 0.93
CA ASN A 231 7.00 -8.93 -0.42
C ASN A 231 8.28 -8.66 -1.21
N ILE A 232 8.83 -7.44 -1.08
CA ILE A 232 10.07 -7.05 -1.78
C ILE A 232 11.25 -7.87 -1.26
N MET A 233 11.35 -8.01 0.07
CA MET A 233 12.36 -8.83 0.72
C MET A 233 12.31 -10.29 0.26
N LEU A 234 11.11 -10.88 0.22
CA LEU A 234 10.96 -12.30 -0.12
C LEU A 234 11.12 -12.60 -1.61
N ILE A 235 10.87 -11.65 -2.50
CA ILE A 235 10.96 -11.86 -3.95
C ILE A 235 12.36 -11.51 -4.47
N THR A 236 12.90 -10.35 -4.10
CA THR A 236 14.14 -9.79 -4.67
C THR A 236 15.21 -9.45 -3.64
N ASP A 237 14.83 -9.38 -2.36
CA ASP A 237 15.67 -8.87 -1.25
C ASP A 237 16.31 -7.50 -1.55
N GLY A 238 15.59 -6.66 -2.31
CA GLY A 238 16.08 -5.35 -2.75
C GLY A 238 17.09 -5.38 -3.89
N GLY A 239 17.55 -6.57 -4.32
CA GLY A 239 18.61 -6.78 -5.29
C GLY A 239 18.18 -6.79 -6.76
N PRO A 240 19.16 -6.97 -7.70
CA PRO A 240 20.60 -6.85 -7.47
C PRO A 240 21.01 -5.37 -7.26
N GLY A 241 22.09 -5.15 -6.48
CA GLY A 241 22.68 -3.81 -6.33
C GLY A 241 21.71 -2.71 -5.87
N LYS A 242 20.73 -3.04 -5.06
CA LYS A 242 19.63 -2.17 -4.56
C LYS A 242 18.63 -1.71 -5.63
N ALA A 243 18.52 -2.45 -6.72
CA ALA A 243 17.64 -2.06 -7.84
C ALA A 243 16.14 -2.04 -7.46
N SER A 244 15.73 -2.80 -6.45
CA SER A 244 14.37 -2.81 -5.91
C SER A 244 14.30 -2.49 -4.41
N GLU A 245 15.39 -2.03 -3.79
CA GLU A 245 15.38 -1.66 -2.39
C GLU A 245 14.57 -0.40 -2.16
N VAL A 246 13.56 -0.50 -1.29
CA VAL A 246 12.72 0.62 -0.88
C VAL A 246 13.05 1.05 0.54
N TRP A 247 12.52 2.19 0.96
CA TRP A 247 12.84 2.80 2.25
C TRP A 247 12.56 1.88 3.45
N ALA A 248 11.38 1.24 3.47
CA ALA A 248 11.01 0.32 4.55
C ALA A 248 11.92 -0.91 4.61
N LEU A 249 12.31 -1.48 3.46
CA LEU A 249 13.24 -2.60 3.39
C LEU A 249 14.63 -2.20 3.86
N SER A 250 15.10 -1.00 3.50
CA SER A 250 16.39 -0.47 3.97
C SER A 250 16.42 -0.31 5.49
N ALA A 251 15.32 0.16 6.11
CA ALA A 251 15.20 0.22 7.56
C ALA A 251 15.34 -1.17 8.20
N TYR A 252 14.65 -2.17 7.62
CA TYR A 252 14.74 -3.56 8.06
C TYR A 252 16.16 -4.12 7.93
N HIS A 253 16.82 -3.97 6.77
CA HIS A 253 18.18 -4.43 6.57
C HIS A 253 19.17 -3.81 7.56
N LYS A 254 19.07 -2.49 7.80
CA LYS A 254 19.95 -1.80 8.75
C LYS A 254 19.73 -2.22 10.19
N ALA A 255 18.48 -2.43 10.60
CA ALA A 255 18.16 -2.86 11.95
C ALA A 255 18.51 -4.34 12.17
N PHE A 256 17.96 -5.24 11.34
CA PHE A 256 17.92 -6.67 11.65
C PHE A 256 19.03 -7.48 10.96
N ILE A 257 19.45 -7.09 9.77
CA ILE A 257 20.54 -7.78 9.06
C ILE A 257 21.91 -7.23 9.51
N ASP A 258 22.08 -5.89 9.45
CA ASP A 258 23.31 -5.25 9.86
C ASP A 258 23.45 -5.19 11.40
N GLY A 259 22.34 -5.30 12.16
CA GLY A 259 22.27 -5.19 13.61
C GLY A 259 22.57 -3.78 14.14
N LYS A 260 22.27 -2.76 13.35
CA LYS A 260 22.42 -1.35 13.69
C LYS A 260 21.06 -0.77 14.06
N TYR A 261 20.52 -1.17 15.22
CA TYR A 261 19.15 -0.89 15.62
C TYR A 261 18.84 0.61 15.67
N GLY A 262 19.73 1.42 16.26
CA GLY A 262 19.55 2.86 16.31
C GLY A 262 19.53 3.54 14.93
N TYR A 263 20.34 3.04 13.99
CA TYR A 263 20.34 3.54 12.61
C TYR A 263 19.09 3.13 11.85
N GLY A 264 18.66 1.86 11.95
CA GLY A 264 17.40 1.40 11.36
C GLY A 264 16.19 2.14 11.92
N ALA A 265 16.17 2.41 13.24
CA ALA A 265 15.15 3.20 13.90
C ALA A 265 15.09 4.65 13.37
N ALA A 266 16.24 5.27 13.08
CA ALA A 266 16.28 6.60 12.48
C ALA A 266 15.69 6.61 11.05
N ILE A 267 15.97 5.58 10.24
CA ILE A 267 15.36 5.42 8.90
C ILE A 267 13.85 5.28 9.04
N SER A 268 13.37 4.44 9.95
CA SER A 268 11.94 4.25 10.21
C SER A 268 11.26 5.53 10.70
N LEU A 269 11.91 6.28 11.58
CA LEU A 269 11.35 7.53 12.10
C LEU A 269 11.20 8.61 11.01
N ILE A 270 12.14 8.70 10.07
CA ILE A 270 12.00 9.57 8.89
C ILE A 270 10.76 9.17 8.08
N LEU A 271 10.54 7.87 7.86
CA LEU A 271 9.36 7.39 7.15
C LEU A 271 8.05 7.76 7.87
N ILE A 272 8.02 7.59 9.20
CA ILE A 272 6.86 8.00 10.02
C ILE A 272 6.58 9.49 9.85
N LEU A 273 7.60 10.34 9.87
CA LEU A 273 7.44 11.78 9.67
C LEU A 273 6.90 12.11 8.27
N VAL A 274 7.40 11.44 7.23
CA VAL A 274 6.86 11.59 5.86
C VAL A 274 5.39 11.19 5.80
N VAL A 275 5.04 10.05 6.38
CA VAL A 275 3.65 9.56 6.45
C VAL A 275 2.75 10.56 7.19
N LEU A 276 3.18 11.08 8.33
CA LEU A 276 2.42 12.08 9.10
C LEU A 276 2.19 13.37 8.29
N VAL A 277 3.22 13.87 7.60
CA VAL A 277 3.10 15.05 6.73
C VAL A 277 2.09 14.80 5.61
N LEU A 278 2.14 13.65 4.96
CA LEU A 278 1.19 13.26 3.92
C LEU A 278 -0.24 13.19 4.47
N MET A 279 -0.45 12.57 5.63
CA MET A 279 -1.78 12.49 6.27
C MET A 279 -2.34 13.88 6.60
N ILE A 280 -1.53 14.76 7.16
CA ILE A 280 -1.93 16.14 7.48
C ILE A 280 -2.27 16.89 6.19
N ALA A 281 -1.45 16.80 5.15
CA ALA A 281 -1.68 17.47 3.87
C ALA A 281 -3.00 17.01 3.23
N ILE A 282 -3.27 15.70 3.20
CA ILE A 282 -4.52 15.14 2.68
C ILE A 282 -5.71 15.57 3.54
N GLY A 283 -5.58 15.56 4.86
CA GLY A 283 -6.63 16.04 5.77
C GLY A 283 -7.01 17.51 5.53
N ILE A 284 -6.02 18.38 5.30
CA ILE A 284 -6.24 19.80 4.96
C ILE A 284 -6.96 19.94 3.61
N VAL A 285 -6.53 19.16 2.60
CA VAL A 285 -7.16 19.18 1.27
C VAL A 285 -8.62 18.74 1.37
N ASN A 286 -8.91 17.69 2.13
CA ASN A 286 -10.28 17.20 2.34
C ASN A 286 -11.16 18.24 3.03
N ALA A 287 -10.68 18.83 4.11
CA ALA A 287 -11.43 19.86 4.83
C ALA A 287 -11.74 21.10 3.95
N ARG A 288 -10.81 21.46 3.06
CA ARG A 288 -11.04 22.59 2.11
C ARG A 288 -12.09 22.22 1.05
N MET A 289 -12.06 20.98 0.55
CA MET A 289 -13.05 20.53 -0.45
C MET A 289 -14.45 20.44 0.11
N GLU A 290 -14.59 19.98 1.36
CA GLU A 290 -15.88 19.90 2.04
C GLU A 290 -16.49 21.29 2.26
N ARG A 291 -15.71 22.27 2.73
CA ARG A 291 -16.15 23.66 2.86
C ARG A 291 -16.63 24.23 1.53
N ARG A 292 -15.89 24.02 0.45
CA ARG A 292 -16.26 24.52 -0.89
C ARG A 292 -17.56 23.93 -1.41
N ASN A 293 -17.87 22.66 -1.06
CA ASN A 293 -19.13 22.02 -1.44
C ASN A 293 -20.32 22.59 -0.65
N LEU A 294 -20.13 22.97 0.62
CA LEU A 294 -21.14 23.63 1.44
C LEU A 294 -21.45 25.04 0.93
N ASP A 295 -20.43 25.81 0.51
CA ASP A 295 -20.59 27.15 -0.03
C ASP A 295 -21.33 27.16 -1.40
N VAL A 296 -21.31 26.06 -2.16
CA VAL A 296 -22.02 25.94 -3.46
C VAL A 296 -23.50 25.52 -3.26
N GLN A 297 -23.84 24.97 -2.08
CA GLN A 297 -25.20 24.55 -1.76
C GLN A 297 -26.00 25.61 -0.97
N SER A 298 -25.33 26.64 -0.46
CA SER A 298 -25.92 27.82 0.18
C SER A 298 -26.21 28.92 -0.84
#